data_7d5aca579740ff7088fe9223a2126e00
#
_entry.id   7d5aca579740ff7088fe9223a2126e00
#
_cell.length_a   1.000
_cell.length_b   1.000
_cell.length_c   1.000
_cell.angle_alpha   90.00
_cell.angle_beta   90.00
_cell.angle_gamma   90.00
#
_symmetry.space_group_name_H-M   'P 1'
#
loop_
_entity.id
_entity.type
_entity.pdbx_description
1 polymer ?
#
loop_
_entity_poly.entity_id
_entity_poly.type
_entity_poly.pdbx_seq_one_letter_code
_entity_poly.pdbx_strand_id
1 'polypeptide(L)'
;MLLLAAVAASIALGSRAIPLRGVYDALTCPDGWPLTCAADGSTAQIVRELRLPRTGLALVCGLALGMAGALIQGYTRNPLADAGLLGINAGAAFLAALSIHLLALTTPAQYIWFAFAGALLAGVAVFGVSSVGGGKASPLSLVLAGAAITAFLQAMTNVVVLLDGTALNTYRYWVVGDVAGHDPSVFQQVLPFLIIGLLLALAAGPGLNLLGLGDDVARGLGVNIARNRALGLAAIVLLAGAATAAVGPIAFLGLIVPHLARAWTGPDYRWLLPYSGLVGAITLLIADTLGRLIARPGELQAGVTLAAIGAPFFILLVRRRKLVSL
;
A
#
# COMPACT_ATOMS: atom_id res chain seq x y z
N MET A 1 -0.81 21.58 -2.74
CA MET A 1 -1.46 22.17 -1.55
C MET A 1 -2.14 21.13 -0.66
N LEU A 2 -3.09 20.29 -1.17
CA LEU A 2 -3.81 19.28 -0.37
C LEU A 2 -2.88 18.28 0.36
N LEU A 3 -1.82 17.80 -0.29
CA LEU A 3 -0.86 16.89 0.34
C LEU A 3 -0.16 17.56 1.55
N LEU A 4 0.29 18.80 1.39
CA LEU A 4 0.93 19.55 2.49
C LEU A 4 -0.04 19.76 3.65
N ALA A 5 -1.31 20.06 3.37
CA ALA A 5 -2.35 20.16 4.38
C ALA A 5 -2.59 18.80 5.11
N ALA A 6 -2.63 17.69 4.36
CA ALA A 6 -2.79 16.35 4.94
C ALA A 6 -1.58 15.96 5.82
N VAL A 7 -0.36 16.27 5.40
CA VAL A 7 0.86 16.04 6.19
C VAL A 7 0.84 16.90 7.47
N ALA A 8 0.54 18.19 7.34
CA ALA A 8 0.44 19.09 8.49
C ALA A 8 -0.64 18.63 9.49
N ALA A 9 -1.81 18.21 8.97
CA ALA A 9 -2.89 17.67 9.80
C ALA A 9 -2.46 16.37 10.49
N SER A 10 -1.76 15.47 9.81
CA SER A 10 -1.27 14.21 10.37
C SER A 10 -0.28 14.43 11.52
N ILE A 11 0.57 15.46 11.43
CA ILE A 11 1.55 15.79 12.48
C ILE A 11 0.85 16.54 13.64
N ALA A 12 -0.07 17.47 13.32
CA ALA A 12 -0.73 18.31 14.32
C ALA A 12 -1.80 17.55 15.12
N LEU A 13 -2.61 16.71 14.43
CA LEU A 13 -3.76 16.03 15.02
C LEU A 13 -3.42 14.59 15.42
N GLY A 14 -3.90 14.15 16.56
CA GLY A 14 -3.69 12.79 17.07
C GLY A 14 -4.63 12.44 18.22
N SER A 15 -4.48 11.25 18.78
CA SER A 15 -5.23 10.78 19.95
C SER A 15 -5.03 11.70 21.16
N ARG A 16 -3.79 12.16 21.40
CA ARG A 16 -3.48 13.21 22.38
C ARG A 16 -3.54 14.60 21.73
N ALA A 17 -4.36 15.50 22.29
CA ALA A 17 -4.43 16.88 21.85
C ALA A 17 -3.14 17.63 22.26
N ILE A 18 -2.41 18.12 21.27
CA ILE A 18 -1.19 18.93 21.47
C ILE A 18 -1.48 20.31 20.84
N PRO A 19 -1.24 21.43 21.55
CA PRO A 19 -1.38 22.76 20.97
C PRO A 19 -0.46 22.92 19.75
N LEU A 20 -0.92 23.65 18.72
CA LEU A 20 -0.14 23.86 17.49
C LEU A 20 1.24 24.49 17.76
N ARG A 21 1.32 25.38 18.76
CA ARG A 21 2.58 25.95 19.22
C ARG A 21 3.55 24.87 19.73
N GLY A 22 3.05 23.92 20.54
CA GLY A 22 3.86 22.81 21.03
C GLY A 22 4.36 21.89 19.91
N VAL A 23 3.55 21.70 18.84
CA VAL A 23 3.97 20.96 17.64
C VAL A 23 5.07 21.73 16.90
N TYR A 24 4.90 23.04 16.72
CA TYR A 24 5.90 23.89 16.09
C TYR A 24 7.23 23.89 16.87
N ASP A 25 7.15 24.09 18.19
CA ASP A 25 8.32 24.07 19.07
C ASP A 25 9.04 22.70 19.03
N ALA A 26 8.26 21.60 19.04
CA ALA A 26 8.81 20.25 18.90
C ALA A 26 9.55 20.00 17.57
N LEU A 27 9.11 20.63 16.48
CA LEU A 27 9.75 20.49 15.17
C LEU A 27 10.99 21.38 14.99
N THR A 28 10.98 22.56 15.60
CA THR A 28 12.03 23.59 15.35
C THR A 28 13.10 23.62 16.41
N CYS A 29 12.84 23.14 17.63
CA CYS A 29 13.80 23.18 18.72
C CYS A 29 14.78 22.00 18.67
N PRO A 30 16.10 22.24 18.62
CA PRO A 30 17.11 21.19 18.74
C PRO A 30 17.09 20.50 20.09
N ASP A 31 17.49 19.23 20.13
CA ASP A 31 17.65 18.50 21.40
C ASP A 31 18.76 19.14 22.23
N GLY A 32 18.46 19.47 23.49
CA GLY A 32 19.45 20.01 24.42
C GLY A 32 19.45 21.54 24.59
N TRP A 33 18.49 22.28 24.04
CA TRP A 33 18.39 23.73 24.23
C TRP A 33 17.32 24.09 25.28
N PRO A 34 17.67 24.26 26.56
CA PRO A 34 16.68 24.31 27.65
C PRO A 34 15.99 25.66 27.87
N LEU A 35 16.45 26.75 27.25
CA LEU A 35 16.04 28.10 27.70
C LEU A 35 15.00 28.82 26.83
N THR A 36 14.66 28.33 25.64
CA THR A 36 13.74 29.01 24.73
C THR A 36 12.63 28.13 24.15
N CYS A 37 12.70 26.84 24.37
CA CYS A 37 11.75 25.88 23.79
C CYS A 37 10.75 25.41 24.84
N ALA A 38 9.50 25.86 24.71
CA ALA A 38 8.40 25.55 25.63
C ALA A 38 7.77 24.15 25.41
N ALA A 39 8.37 23.30 24.58
CA ALA A 39 7.88 21.93 24.39
C ALA A 39 8.32 21.06 25.58
N ASP A 40 7.33 20.55 26.35
CA ASP A 40 7.58 19.48 27.32
C ASP A 40 8.28 18.33 26.61
N GLY A 41 9.27 17.68 27.25
CA GLY A 41 9.99 16.52 26.66
C GLY A 41 9.07 15.44 26.13
N SER A 42 7.91 15.21 26.79
CA SER A 42 6.86 14.29 26.34
C SER A 42 6.19 14.71 25.02
N THR A 43 6.03 16.01 24.78
CA THR A 43 5.45 16.54 23.53
C THR A 43 6.43 16.40 22.37
N ALA A 44 7.71 16.74 22.59
CA ALA A 44 8.75 16.57 21.58
C ALA A 44 8.91 15.10 21.17
N GLN A 45 8.90 14.18 22.14
CA GLN A 45 8.98 12.75 21.89
C GLN A 45 7.78 12.25 21.05
N ILE A 46 6.55 12.64 21.41
CA ILE A 46 5.36 12.24 20.63
C ILE A 46 5.43 12.74 19.20
N VAL A 47 5.86 13.97 18.98
CA VAL A 47 5.90 14.54 17.62
C VAL A 47 7.02 13.91 16.81
N ARG A 48 8.23 13.78 17.34
CA ARG A 48 9.41 13.35 16.59
C ARG A 48 9.51 11.84 16.47
N GLU A 49 9.22 11.08 17.54
CA GLU A 49 9.43 9.64 17.55
C GLU A 49 8.20 8.85 17.13
N LEU A 50 6.98 9.42 17.29
CA LEU A 50 5.75 8.72 16.93
C LEU A 50 5.08 9.32 15.71
N ARG A 51 4.79 10.65 15.67
CA ARG A 51 3.98 11.22 14.59
C ARG A 51 4.75 11.42 13.28
N LEU A 52 6.01 11.83 13.32
CA LEU A 52 6.82 12.03 12.12
C LEU A 52 7.07 10.74 11.36
N PRO A 53 7.59 9.65 11.98
CA PRO A 53 7.79 8.38 11.29
C PRO A 53 6.49 7.79 10.74
N ARG A 54 5.41 7.85 11.54
CA ARG A 54 4.07 7.41 11.13
C ARG A 54 3.56 8.16 9.90
N THR A 55 3.70 9.50 9.90
CA THR A 55 3.30 10.34 8.75
C THR A 55 4.16 10.03 7.52
N GLY A 56 5.47 9.83 7.69
CA GLY A 56 6.37 9.42 6.61
C GLY A 56 5.97 8.07 6.02
N LEU A 57 5.70 7.09 6.87
CA LEU A 57 5.29 5.75 6.45
C LEU A 57 3.94 5.78 5.73
N ALA A 58 2.94 6.51 6.27
CA ALA A 58 1.64 6.69 5.63
C ALA A 58 1.77 7.34 4.24
N LEU A 59 2.64 8.35 4.11
CA LEU A 59 2.89 9.05 2.85
C LEU A 59 3.44 8.10 1.80
N VAL A 60 4.53 7.38 2.10
CA VAL A 60 5.21 6.53 1.10
C VAL A 60 4.40 5.27 0.77
N CYS A 61 3.76 4.64 1.76
CA CYS A 61 2.91 3.46 1.53
C CYS A 61 1.63 3.84 0.78
N GLY A 62 1.02 4.99 1.10
CA GLY A 62 -0.15 5.50 0.37
C GLY A 62 0.18 5.80 -1.10
N LEU A 63 1.33 6.44 -1.36
CA LEU A 63 1.84 6.68 -2.70
C LEU A 63 2.05 5.36 -3.46
N ALA A 64 2.72 4.40 -2.83
CA ALA A 64 3.02 3.09 -3.43
C ALA A 64 1.76 2.30 -3.78
N LEU A 65 0.82 2.17 -2.83
CA LEU A 65 -0.43 1.44 -3.04
C LEU A 65 -1.34 2.11 -4.07
N GLY A 66 -1.38 3.46 -4.11
CA GLY A 66 -2.12 4.20 -5.12
C GLY A 66 -1.60 3.93 -6.54
N MET A 67 -0.28 3.96 -6.73
CA MET A 67 0.34 3.66 -8.03
C MET A 67 0.21 2.18 -8.40
N ALA A 68 0.43 1.26 -7.46
CA ALA A 68 0.24 -0.17 -7.69
C ALA A 68 -1.20 -0.48 -8.13
N GLY A 69 -2.19 0.15 -7.49
CA GLY A 69 -3.60 0.05 -7.88
C GLY A 69 -3.84 0.52 -9.32
N ALA A 70 -3.27 1.65 -9.74
CA ALA A 70 -3.42 2.13 -11.11
C ALA A 70 -2.78 1.19 -12.14
N LEU A 71 -1.60 0.66 -11.84
CA LEU A 71 -0.92 -0.31 -12.70
C LEU A 71 -1.73 -1.60 -12.86
N ILE A 72 -2.20 -2.19 -11.75
CA ILE A 72 -2.92 -3.46 -11.82
C ILE A 72 -4.24 -3.32 -12.57
N GLN A 73 -4.99 -2.21 -12.37
CA GLN A 73 -6.18 -1.90 -13.15
C GLN A 73 -5.88 -1.84 -14.65
N GLY A 74 -4.75 -1.24 -15.04
CA GLY A 74 -4.32 -1.18 -16.44
C GLY A 74 -3.94 -2.53 -17.03
N TYR A 75 -3.11 -3.31 -16.33
CA TYR A 75 -2.66 -4.61 -16.83
C TYR A 75 -3.74 -5.68 -16.85
N THR A 76 -4.69 -5.61 -15.91
CA THR A 76 -5.84 -6.53 -15.87
C THR A 76 -7.01 -6.03 -16.72
N ARG A 77 -6.94 -4.81 -17.23
CA ARG A 77 -8.07 -4.13 -17.90
C ARG A 77 -9.36 -4.22 -17.09
N ASN A 78 -9.21 -4.15 -15.77
CA ASN A 78 -10.31 -4.25 -14.84
C ASN A 78 -10.24 -3.09 -13.85
N PRO A 79 -11.19 -2.14 -13.88
CA PRO A 79 -11.20 -0.99 -12.98
C PRO A 79 -11.44 -1.37 -11.52
N LEU A 80 -11.85 -2.61 -11.24
CA LEU A 80 -12.08 -3.14 -9.91
C LEU A 80 -10.88 -3.96 -9.39
N ALA A 81 -9.76 -3.98 -10.12
CA ALA A 81 -8.57 -4.71 -9.69
C ALA A 81 -7.84 -3.98 -8.56
N ASP A 82 -7.36 -4.76 -7.60
CA ASP A 82 -6.53 -4.32 -6.48
C ASP A 82 -5.30 -5.24 -6.38
N ALA A 83 -4.23 -4.78 -5.71
CA ALA A 83 -2.99 -5.54 -5.53
C ALA A 83 -3.22 -6.90 -4.81
N GLY A 84 -4.27 -7.00 -3.99
CA GLY A 84 -4.70 -8.25 -3.37
C GLY A 84 -5.06 -9.35 -4.38
N LEU A 85 -5.55 -9.00 -5.58
CA LEU A 85 -5.89 -9.96 -6.63
C LEU A 85 -4.69 -10.73 -7.21
N LEU A 86 -3.48 -10.22 -7.04
CA LEU A 86 -2.25 -10.93 -7.46
C LEU A 86 -1.66 -11.81 -6.35
N GLY A 87 -2.38 -12.05 -5.26
CA GLY A 87 -1.90 -12.88 -4.18
C GLY A 87 -0.81 -12.24 -3.31
N ILE A 88 -0.42 -11.00 -3.58
CA ILE A 88 0.67 -10.28 -2.90
C ILE A 88 0.42 -10.22 -1.38
N ASN A 89 -0.79 -9.81 -0.98
CA ASN A 89 -1.17 -9.73 0.43
C ASN A 89 -1.19 -11.09 1.12
N ALA A 90 -1.69 -12.14 0.42
CA ALA A 90 -1.74 -13.49 0.96
C ALA A 90 -0.34 -14.11 1.11
N GLY A 91 0.55 -13.85 0.14
CA GLY A 91 1.95 -14.25 0.22
C GLY A 91 2.69 -13.59 1.37
N ALA A 92 2.53 -12.29 1.53
CA ALA A 92 3.08 -11.54 2.66
C ALA A 92 2.59 -12.11 3.99
N ALA A 93 1.27 -12.33 4.11
CA ALA A 93 0.64 -12.87 5.30
C ALA A 93 1.16 -14.27 5.66
N PHE A 94 1.27 -15.15 4.68
CA PHE A 94 1.73 -16.51 4.88
C PHE A 94 3.16 -16.57 5.40
N LEU A 95 4.11 -15.91 4.72
CA LEU A 95 5.50 -15.95 5.16
C LEU A 95 5.75 -15.15 6.44
N ALA A 96 5.00 -14.08 6.70
CA ALA A 96 5.03 -13.42 8.00
C ALA A 96 4.57 -14.35 9.11
N ALA A 97 3.41 -14.99 9.00
CA ALA A 97 2.91 -15.94 9.99
C ALA A 97 3.86 -17.14 10.18
N LEU A 98 4.39 -17.66 9.08
CA LEU A 98 5.33 -18.78 9.11
C LEU A 98 6.65 -18.41 9.81
N SER A 99 7.18 -17.22 9.57
CA SER A 99 8.39 -16.74 10.23
C SER A 99 8.21 -16.50 11.74
N ILE A 100 7.02 -16.05 12.14
CA ILE A 100 6.69 -15.92 13.56
C ILE A 100 6.62 -17.31 14.22
N HIS A 101 5.96 -18.27 13.56
CA HIS A 101 5.82 -19.63 14.07
C HIS A 101 7.14 -20.40 14.14
N LEU A 102 7.94 -20.41 13.06
CA LEU A 102 9.16 -21.22 12.98
C LEU A 102 10.38 -20.57 13.63
N LEU A 103 10.47 -19.22 13.56
CA LEU A 103 11.67 -18.47 13.97
C LEU A 103 11.42 -17.56 15.18
N ALA A 104 10.19 -17.58 15.73
CA ALA A 104 9.78 -16.73 16.86
C ALA A 104 10.03 -15.21 16.63
N LEU A 105 9.93 -14.74 15.39
CA LEU A 105 10.14 -13.34 15.01
C LEU A 105 8.86 -12.54 15.31
N THR A 106 8.82 -11.81 16.42
CA THR A 106 7.59 -11.12 16.87
C THR A 106 7.58 -9.63 16.58
N THR A 107 8.73 -9.03 16.22
CA THR A 107 8.80 -7.59 15.93
C THR A 107 8.65 -7.30 14.43
N PRO A 108 7.97 -6.20 14.03
CA PRO A 108 7.79 -5.81 12.63
C PRO A 108 9.12 -5.77 11.84
N ALA A 109 10.17 -5.20 12.41
CA ALA A 109 11.47 -5.09 11.76
C ALA A 109 12.14 -6.45 11.43
N GLN A 110 11.73 -7.52 12.12
CA GLN A 110 12.26 -8.88 11.90
C GLN A 110 11.47 -9.63 10.82
N TYR A 111 10.13 -9.67 10.91
CA TYR A 111 9.32 -10.44 9.97
C TYR A 111 9.00 -9.70 8.65
N ILE A 112 9.30 -8.39 8.54
CA ILE A 112 9.05 -7.60 7.33
C ILE A 112 9.73 -8.21 6.09
N TRP A 113 10.93 -8.76 6.23
CA TRP A 113 11.66 -9.37 5.12
C TRP A 113 10.99 -10.65 4.62
N PHE A 114 10.42 -11.43 5.53
CA PHE A 114 9.64 -12.63 5.19
C PHE A 114 8.31 -12.24 4.54
N ALA A 115 7.63 -11.24 5.08
CA ALA A 115 6.42 -10.70 4.46
C ALA A 115 6.70 -10.20 3.04
N PHE A 116 7.78 -9.45 2.83
CA PHE A 116 8.18 -8.97 1.52
C PHE A 116 8.57 -10.11 0.57
N ALA A 117 9.35 -11.07 1.04
CA ALA A 117 9.68 -12.28 0.26
C ALA A 117 8.43 -13.07 -0.14
N GLY A 118 7.45 -13.20 0.78
CA GLY A 118 6.16 -13.82 0.49
C GLY A 118 5.36 -13.10 -0.58
N ALA A 119 5.33 -11.78 -0.52
CA ALA A 119 4.72 -10.94 -1.55
C ALA A 119 5.36 -11.14 -2.93
N LEU A 120 6.70 -11.14 -2.98
CA LEU A 120 7.48 -11.39 -4.20
C LEU A 120 7.20 -12.78 -4.77
N LEU A 121 7.31 -13.81 -3.95
CA LEU A 121 7.09 -15.20 -4.37
C LEU A 121 5.68 -15.42 -4.88
N ALA A 122 4.67 -14.89 -4.20
CA ALA A 122 3.29 -14.97 -4.65
C ALA A 122 3.09 -14.27 -6.00
N GLY A 123 3.61 -13.05 -6.17
CA GLY A 123 3.54 -12.32 -7.43
C GLY A 123 4.23 -13.07 -8.59
N VAL A 124 5.41 -13.62 -8.36
CA VAL A 124 6.14 -14.45 -9.34
C VAL A 124 5.36 -15.73 -9.66
N ALA A 125 4.80 -16.39 -8.65
CA ALA A 125 4.01 -17.61 -8.85
C ALA A 125 2.74 -17.33 -9.67
N VAL A 126 2.03 -16.24 -9.39
CA VAL A 126 0.83 -15.81 -10.16
C VAL A 126 1.21 -15.57 -11.62
N PHE A 127 2.31 -14.85 -11.86
CA PHE A 127 2.78 -14.60 -13.22
C PHE A 127 3.20 -15.88 -13.93
N GLY A 128 3.95 -16.75 -13.25
CA GLY A 128 4.37 -18.05 -13.77
C GLY A 128 3.18 -18.92 -14.16
N VAL A 129 2.23 -19.12 -13.24
CA VAL A 129 1.01 -19.92 -13.47
C VAL A 129 0.16 -19.33 -14.61
N SER A 130 0.01 -18.00 -14.65
CA SER A 130 -0.77 -17.34 -15.71
C SER A 130 -0.15 -17.48 -17.10
N SER A 131 1.13 -17.84 -17.19
CA SER A 131 1.88 -18.03 -18.44
C SER A 131 1.96 -19.50 -18.88
N VAL A 132 1.53 -20.45 -18.06
CA VAL A 132 1.52 -21.88 -18.38
C VAL A 132 0.45 -22.17 -19.44
N GLY A 133 0.75 -23.08 -20.37
CA GLY A 133 -0.18 -23.47 -21.42
C GLY A 133 0.10 -22.86 -22.80
N GLY A 134 1.32 -22.30 -23.01
CA GLY A 134 1.73 -21.74 -24.31
C GLY A 134 1.05 -20.45 -24.72
N GLY A 135 0.16 -19.93 -23.86
CA GLY A 135 -0.49 -18.64 -24.02
C GLY A 135 0.31 -17.52 -23.35
N LYS A 136 0.22 -16.32 -23.91
CA LYS A 136 0.72 -15.12 -23.22
C LYS A 136 -0.16 -14.87 -21.99
N ALA A 137 0.43 -14.50 -20.84
CA ALA A 137 -0.33 -14.12 -19.65
C ALA A 137 -1.44 -13.12 -20.03
N SER A 138 -2.69 -13.59 -20.00
CA SER A 138 -3.85 -12.75 -20.32
C SER A 138 -4.36 -12.06 -19.04
N PRO A 139 -5.10 -10.95 -19.14
CA PRO A 139 -5.73 -10.32 -17.98
C PRO A 139 -6.57 -11.31 -17.16
N LEU A 140 -7.32 -12.18 -17.82
CA LEU A 140 -8.16 -13.19 -17.16
C LEU A 140 -7.32 -14.26 -16.44
N SER A 141 -6.27 -14.79 -17.09
CA SER A 141 -5.40 -15.80 -16.47
C SER A 141 -4.67 -15.25 -15.24
N LEU A 142 -4.27 -13.96 -15.24
CA LEU A 142 -3.66 -13.31 -14.08
C LEU A 142 -4.63 -13.26 -12.89
N VAL A 143 -5.89 -12.87 -13.12
CA VAL A 143 -6.90 -12.80 -12.05
C VAL A 143 -7.25 -14.20 -11.51
N LEU A 144 -7.42 -15.20 -12.38
CA LEU A 144 -7.72 -16.56 -11.93
C LEU A 144 -6.55 -17.21 -11.18
N ALA A 145 -5.32 -17.08 -11.68
CA ALA A 145 -4.12 -17.55 -10.99
C ALA A 145 -3.96 -16.86 -9.62
N GLY A 146 -4.17 -15.54 -9.57
CA GLY A 146 -4.12 -14.77 -8.34
C GLY A 146 -5.15 -15.22 -7.32
N ALA A 147 -6.39 -15.45 -7.73
CA ALA A 147 -7.45 -15.95 -6.84
C ALA A 147 -7.12 -17.34 -6.28
N ALA A 148 -6.64 -18.27 -7.13
CA ALA A 148 -6.27 -19.61 -6.69
C ALA A 148 -5.09 -19.60 -5.71
N ILE A 149 -4.03 -18.84 -5.99
CA ILE A 149 -2.86 -18.71 -5.12
C ILE A 149 -3.24 -18.02 -3.82
N THR A 150 -4.08 -16.98 -3.87
CA THR A 150 -4.60 -16.30 -2.66
C THR A 150 -5.35 -17.28 -1.76
N ALA A 151 -6.28 -18.07 -2.31
CA ALA A 151 -7.05 -19.04 -1.55
C ALA A 151 -6.15 -20.12 -0.91
N PHE A 152 -5.16 -20.62 -1.66
CA PHE A 152 -4.19 -21.59 -1.16
C PHE A 152 -3.34 -21.01 -0.03
N LEU A 153 -2.73 -19.84 -0.21
CA LEU A 153 -1.88 -19.22 0.79
C LEU A 153 -2.66 -18.80 2.03
N GLN A 154 -3.91 -18.38 1.86
CA GLN A 154 -4.80 -18.06 2.97
C GLN A 154 -5.14 -19.30 3.81
N ALA A 155 -5.41 -20.44 3.16
CA ALA A 155 -5.62 -21.71 3.83
C ALA A 155 -4.37 -22.12 4.62
N MET A 156 -3.17 -22.01 4.05
CA MET A 156 -1.90 -22.30 4.74
C MET A 156 -1.65 -21.35 5.92
N THR A 157 -1.94 -20.05 5.75
CA THR A 157 -1.85 -19.07 6.85
C THR A 157 -2.78 -19.46 8.00
N ASN A 158 -4.01 -19.85 7.71
CA ASN A 158 -4.97 -20.29 8.75
C ASN A 158 -4.47 -21.51 9.52
N VAL A 159 -3.82 -22.47 8.85
CA VAL A 159 -3.20 -23.62 9.55
C VAL A 159 -2.14 -23.14 10.53
N VAL A 160 -1.21 -22.28 10.08
CA VAL A 160 -0.12 -21.77 10.93
C VAL A 160 -0.66 -21.02 12.15
N VAL A 161 -1.59 -20.08 11.96
CA VAL A 161 -2.12 -19.26 13.07
C VAL A 161 -3.00 -20.06 14.04
N LEU A 162 -3.62 -21.16 13.61
CA LEU A 162 -4.38 -22.05 14.50
C LEU A 162 -3.46 -22.95 15.35
N LEU A 163 -2.26 -23.25 14.87
CA LEU A 163 -1.29 -24.09 15.60
C LEU A 163 -0.47 -23.29 16.63
N ASP A 164 -0.41 -21.96 16.49
CA ASP A 164 0.44 -21.12 17.34
C ASP A 164 -0.27 -19.83 17.79
N GLY A 165 -0.53 -19.76 19.11
CA GLY A 165 -1.18 -18.60 19.71
C GLY A 165 -0.36 -17.30 19.59
N THR A 166 0.98 -17.36 19.55
CA THR A 166 1.85 -16.20 19.34
C THR A 166 1.71 -15.69 17.91
N ALA A 167 1.76 -16.61 16.94
CA ALA A 167 1.52 -16.28 15.53
C ALA A 167 0.12 -15.69 15.33
N LEU A 168 -0.92 -16.25 15.94
CA LEU A 168 -2.28 -15.73 15.90
C LEU A 168 -2.36 -14.31 16.47
N ASN A 169 -1.78 -14.07 17.65
CA ASN A 169 -1.82 -12.76 18.30
C ASN A 169 -1.12 -11.68 17.48
N THR A 170 0.06 -11.96 16.94
CA THR A 170 0.80 -10.98 16.11
C THR A 170 0.11 -10.78 14.76
N TYR A 171 -0.33 -11.87 14.12
CA TYR A 171 -0.99 -11.82 12.82
C TYR A 171 -2.28 -11.01 12.84
N ARG A 172 -3.14 -11.18 13.85
CA ARG A 172 -4.43 -10.46 13.93
C ARG A 172 -4.30 -8.93 13.95
N TYR A 173 -3.21 -8.41 14.53
CA TYR A 173 -2.94 -6.97 14.52
C TYR A 173 -2.38 -6.53 13.18
N TRP A 174 -1.48 -7.31 12.60
CA TRP A 174 -0.84 -6.98 11.34
C TRP A 174 -1.80 -7.05 10.15
N VAL A 175 -2.70 -8.04 10.10
CA VAL A 175 -3.62 -8.26 8.96
C VAL A 175 -4.65 -7.14 8.77
N VAL A 176 -4.89 -6.35 9.80
CA VAL A 176 -5.84 -5.21 9.70
C VAL A 176 -5.22 -4.03 8.95
N GLY A 177 -3.91 -3.94 8.92
CA GLY A 177 -3.16 -2.86 8.26
C GLY A 177 -3.14 -1.57 9.06
N ASP A 178 -1.96 -1.21 9.56
CA ASP A 178 -1.78 0.02 10.36
C ASP A 178 -0.43 0.67 10.07
N VAL A 179 -0.38 1.99 10.15
CA VAL A 179 0.85 2.78 10.06
C VAL A 179 1.41 3.17 11.42
N ALA A 180 0.72 2.80 12.51
CA ALA A 180 1.11 3.09 13.89
C ALA A 180 2.09 2.07 14.45
N GLY A 181 2.89 2.49 15.45
CA GLY A 181 3.71 1.58 16.26
C GLY A 181 4.89 0.94 15.54
N HIS A 182 5.27 1.45 14.37
CA HIS A 182 6.42 0.96 13.64
C HIS A 182 7.70 1.69 14.04
N ASP A 183 8.77 0.92 14.21
CA ASP A 183 10.11 1.45 14.39
C ASP A 183 10.52 2.27 13.15
N PRO A 184 11.20 3.43 13.30
CA PRO A 184 11.70 4.22 12.18
C PRO A 184 12.57 3.42 11.19
N SER A 185 13.20 2.32 11.64
CA SER A 185 13.97 1.41 10.77
C SER A 185 13.12 0.75 9.69
N VAL A 186 11.84 0.49 9.96
CA VAL A 186 10.89 -0.07 8.98
C VAL A 186 10.77 0.83 7.75
N PHE A 187 10.67 2.15 7.97
CA PHE A 187 10.64 3.13 6.88
C PHE A 187 11.91 3.06 6.03
N GLN A 188 13.09 3.01 6.68
CA GLN A 188 14.38 2.94 5.98
C GLN A 188 14.54 1.62 5.20
N GLN A 189 14.04 0.51 5.75
CA GLN A 189 14.12 -0.80 5.11
C GLN A 189 13.29 -0.90 3.83
N VAL A 190 12.10 -0.31 3.79
CA VAL A 190 11.20 -0.41 2.62
C VAL A 190 11.48 0.66 1.57
N LEU A 191 12.04 1.79 1.95
CA LEU A 191 12.23 2.95 1.07
C LEU A 191 12.98 2.64 -0.24
N PRO A 192 14.08 1.86 -0.27
CA PRO A 192 14.77 1.53 -1.51
C PRO A 192 13.88 0.77 -2.50
N PHE A 193 13.09 -0.19 -2.01
CA PHE A 193 12.18 -0.99 -2.85
C PHE A 193 11.03 -0.15 -3.39
N LEU A 194 10.51 0.80 -2.59
CA LEU A 194 9.50 1.74 -3.02
C LEU A 194 10.02 2.70 -4.08
N ILE A 195 11.26 3.19 -3.96
CA ILE A 195 11.91 4.04 -4.97
C ILE A 195 12.09 3.28 -6.28
N ILE A 196 12.64 2.05 -6.23
CA ILE A 196 12.81 1.22 -7.42
C ILE A 196 11.45 0.91 -8.06
N GLY A 197 10.46 0.52 -7.27
CA GLY A 197 9.10 0.27 -7.72
C GLY A 197 8.46 1.49 -8.40
N LEU A 198 8.66 2.68 -7.83
CA LEU A 198 8.22 3.96 -8.39
C LEU A 198 8.83 4.23 -9.78
N LEU A 199 10.15 4.08 -9.90
CA LEU A 199 10.86 4.28 -11.15
C LEU A 199 10.39 3.29 -12.24
N LEU A 200 10.21 2.01 -11.88
CA LEU A 200 9.68 1.00 -12.78
C LEU A 200 8.23 1.30 -13.20
N ALA A 201 7.40 1.77 -12.26
CA ALA A 201 6.02 2.16 -12.52
C ALA A 201 5.94 3.28 -13.56
N LEU A 202 6.73 4.34 -13.37
CA LEU A 202 6.78 5.47 -14.30
C LEU A 202 7.32 5.05 -15.67
N ALA A 203 8.32 4.17 -15.71
CA ALA A 203 8.87 3.63 -16.95
C ALA A 203 7.86 2.74 -17.71
N ALA A 204 6.99 2.02 -17.01
CA ALA A 204 5.97 1.16 -17.60
C ALA A 204 4.76 1.95 -18.16
N GLY A 205 4.48 3.15 -17.64
CA GLY A 205 3.30 3.95 -17.98
C GLY A 205 3.08 4.19 -19.48
N PRO A 206 4.07 4.69 -20.23
CA PRO A 206 3.91 4.92 -21.67
C PRO A 206 3.53 3.67 -22.47
N GLY A 207 4.17 2.53 -22.15
CA GLY A 207 3.84 1.25 -22.77
C GLY A 207 2.45 0.73 -22.38
N LEU A 208 2.01 1.02 -21.16
CA LEU A 208 0.68 0.64 -20.68
C LEU A 208 -0.44 1.42 -21.43
N ASN A 209 -0.23 2.67 -21.80
CA ASN A 209 -1.14 3.41 -22.67
C ASN A 209 -1.35 2.70 -24.02
N LEU A 210 -0.25 2.24 -24.64
CA LEU A 210 -0.32 1.54 -25.92
C LEU A 210 -0.96 0.14 -25.77
N LEU A 211 -0.71 -0.56 -24.66
CA LEU A 211 -1.39 -1.82 -24.36
C LEU A 211 -2.90 -1.65 -24.18
N GLY A 212 -3.37 -0.48 -23.77
CA GLY A 212 -4.79 -0.13 -23.70
C GLY A 212 -5.51 -0.21 -25.07
N LEU A 213 -4.79 0.04 -26.16
CA LEU A 213 -5.30 -0.05 -27.55
C LEU A 213 -5.42 -1.50 -28.07
N GLY A 214 -4.95 -2.47 -27.31
CA GLY A 214 -4.90 -3.88 -27.68
C GLY A 214 -3.47 -4.35 -27.99
N ASP A 215 -3.23 -5.64 -27.73
CA ASP A 215 -1.89 -6.23 -27.83
C ASP A 215 -1.31 -6.19 -29.26
N ASP A 216 -2.17 -6.37 -30.29
CA ASP A 216 -1.72 -6.39 -31.68
C ASP A 216 -1.37 -4.97 -32.17
N VAL A 217 -2.17 -3.97 -31.79
CA VAL A 217 -1.90 -2.57 -32.08
C VAL A 217 -0.62 -2.12 -31.37
N ALA A 218 -0.47 -2.44 -30.08
CA ALA A 218 0.73 -2.10 -29.32
C ALA A 218 2.00 -2.70 -29.93
N ARG A 219 1.90 -3.95 -30.42
CA ARG A 219 3.02 -4.64 -31.10
C ARG A 219 3.37 -3.95 -32.43
N GLY A 220 2.36 -3.58 -33.21
CA GLY A 220 2.56 -2.81 -34.45
C GLY A 220 3.21 -1.44 -34.22
N LEU A 221 3.00 -0.84 -33.05
CA LEU A 221 3.64 0.40 -32.61
C LEU A 221 5.01 0.21 -31.93
N GLY A 222 5.58 -1.01 -32.00
CA GLY A 222 6.93 -1.32 -31.51
C GLY A 222 7.04 -1.64 -30.03
N VAL A 223 5.92 -1.82 -29.30
CA VAL A 223 5.97 -2.18 -27.87
C VAL A 223 6.32 -3.65 -27.69
N ASN A 224 7.36 -3.92 -26.94
CA ASN A 224 7.62 -5.26 -26.45
C ASN A 224 6.69 -5.57 -25.27
N ILE A 225 5.58 -6.27 -25.57
CA ILE A 225 4.51 -6.56 -24.61
C ILE A 225 5.03 -7.33 -23.40
N ALA A 226 5.85 -8.36 -23.62
CA ALA A 226 6.39 -9.19 -22.54
C ALA A 226 7.25 -8.37 -21.59
N ARG A 227 8.13 -7.52 -22.13
CA ARG A 227 8.99 -6.62 -21.34
C ARG A 227 8.16 -5.61 -20.56
N ASN A 228 7.15 -4.98 -21.18
CA ASN A 228 6.33 -3.98 -20.49
C ASN A 228 5.50 -4.62 -19.37
N ARG A 229 4.91 -5.79 -19.60
CA ARG A 229 4.19 -6.54 -18.56
C ARG A 229 5.11 -6.96 -17.42
N ALA A 230 6.31 -7.45 -17.72
CA ALA A 230 7.29 -7.82 -16.70
C ALA A 230 7.71 -6.61 -15.84
N LEU A 231 7.98 -5.45 -16.48
CA LEU A 231 8.30 -4.20 -15.77
C LEU A 231 7.14 -3.75 -14.87
N GLY A 232 5.92 -3.76 -15.39
CA GLY A 232 4.75 -3.36 -14.63
C GLY A 232 4.44 -4.28 -13.46
N LEU A 233 4.56 -5.59 -13.65
CA LEU A 233 4.37 -6.56 -12.57
C LEU A 233 5.47 -6.43 -11.50
N ALA A 234 6.73 -6.25 -11.92
CA ALA A 234 7.82 -5.97 -10.98
C ALA A 234 7.54 -4.69 -10.17
N ALA A 235 7.06 -3.63 -10.82
CA ALA A 235 6.66 -2.39 -10.15
C ALA A 235 5.52 -2.64 -9.14
N ILE A 236 4.46 -3.36 -9.52
CA ILE A 236 3.33 -3.68 -8.64
C ILE A 236 3.81 -4.48 -7.42
N VAL A 237 4.62 -5.52 -7.64
CA VAL A 237 5.09 -6.39 -6.56
C VAL A 237 6.01 -5.62 -5.61
N LEU A 238 6.90 -4.78 -6.12
CA LEU A 238 7.77 -3.95 -5.29
C LEU A 238 6.97 -2.92 -4.49
N LEU A 239 6.07 -2.18 -5.13
CA LEU A 239 5.28 -1.13 -4.49
C LEU A 239 4.29 -1.71 -3.47
N ALA A 240 3.44 -2.65 -3.90
CA ALA A 240 2.44 -3.24 -3.03
C ALA A 240 3.06 -4.20 -2.01
N GLY A 241 4.06 -4.98 -2.41
CA GLY A 241 4.74 -5.93 -1.52
C GLY A 241 5.50 -5.22 -0.40
N ALA A 242 6.29 -4.19 -0.71
CA ALA A 242 7.00 -3.42 0.30
C ALA A 242 6.04 -2.66 1.22
N ALA A 243 4.99 -2.03 0.68
CA ALA A 243 3.97 -1.35 1.48
C ALA A 243 3.23 -2.34 2.40
N THR A 244 2.76 -3.49 1.87
CA THR A 244 2.09 -4.51 2.67
C THR A 244 3.01 -5.12 3.73
N ALA A 245 4.27 -5.36 3.42
CA ALA A 245 5.24 -5.86 4.41
C ALA A 245 5.44 -4.86 5.56
N ALA A 246 5.45 -3.56 5.25
CA ALA A 246 5.67 -2.50 6.23
C ALA A 246 4.46 -2.27 7.13
N VAL A 247 3.26 -2.12 6.55
CA VAL A 247 2.06 -1.64 7.26
C VAL A 247 0.91 -2.65 7.29
N GLY A 248 1.14 -3.87 6.81
CA GLY A 248 0.09 -4.85 6.62
C GLY A 248 -0.77 -4.58 5.37
N PRO A 249 -1.72 -5.44 5.07
CA PRO A 249 -2.60 -5.30 3.92
C PRO A 249 -3.60 -4.16 4.13
N ILE A 250 -3.57 -3.16 3.26
CA ILE A 250 -4.53 -2.05 3.24
C ILE A 250 -5.46 -2.23 2.05
N ALA A 251 -6.72 -2.53 2.34
CA ALA A 251 -7.75 -2.73 1.32
C ALA A 251 -8.31 -1.40 0.80
N PHE A 252 -8.99 -1.45 -0.36
CA PHE A 252 -9.70 -0.35 -1.01
C PHE A 252 -8.85 0.81 -1.53
N LEU A 253 -7.66 1.07 -1.00
CA LEU A 253 -6.84 2.20 -1.41
C LEU A 253 -6.44 2.08 -2.88
N GLY A 254 -5.90 0.93 -3.30
CA GLY A 254 -5.53 0.65 -4.69
C GLY A 254 -6.72 0.62 -5.65
N LEU A 255 -7.93 0.42 -5.14
CA LEU A 255 -9.15 0.40 -5.93
C LEU A 255 -9.74 1.81 -6.13
N ILE A 256 -9.85 2.59 -5.05
CA ILE A 256 -10.53 3.89 -5.05
C ILE A 256 -9.67 4.97 -5.68
N VAL A 257 -8.41 5.02 -5.30
CA VAL A 257 -7.48 6.10 -5.63
C VAL A 257 -7.30 6.31 -7.14
N PRO A 258 -7.07 5.26 -7.96
CA PRO A 258 -6.94 5.47 -9.41
C PRO A 258 -8.24 5.97 -10.04
N HIS A 259 -9.37 5.62 -9.45
CA HIS A 259 -10.68 6.09 -9.90
C HIS A 259 -10.85 7.59 -9.68
N LEU A 260 -10.46 8.08 -8.50
CA LEU A 260 -10.44 9.51 -8.19
C LEU A 260 -9.43 10.25 -9.07
N ALA A 261 -8.23 9.71 -9.23
CA ALA A 261 -7.19 10.33 -10.05
C ALA A 261 -7.61 10.48 -11.52
N ARG A 262 -8.27 9.46 -12.09
CA ARG A 262 -8.79 9.49 -13.47
C ARG A 262 -9.78 10.61 -13.72
N ALA A 263 -10.54 11.04 -12.72
CA ALA A 263 -11.47 12.15 -12.86
C ALA A 263 -10.78 13.47 -13.21
N TRP A 264 -9.48 13.61 -12.86
CA TRP A 264 -8.68 14.81 -13.14
C TRP A 264 -7.69 14.62 -14.29
N THR A 265 -7.10 13.43 -14.42
CA THR A 265 -6.02 13.17 -15.39
C THR A 265 -6.49 12.54 -16.69
N GLY A 266 -7.72 12.02 -16.73
CA GLY A 266 -8.17 11.14 -17.80
C GLY A 266 -7.45 9.78 -17.75
N PRO A 267 -7.45 9.04 -18.89
CA PRO A 267 -6.93 7.68 -18.95
C PRO A 267 -5.41 7.57 -19.18
N ASP A 268 -4.69 8.67 -19.39
CA ASP A 268 -3.25 8.66 -19.70
C ASP A 268 -2.42 8.28 -18.48
N TYR A 269 -1.78 7.11 -18.51
CA TYR A 269 -0.95 6.58 -17.43
C TYR A 269 0.28 7.41 -17.09
N ARG A 270 0.74 8.30 -17.97
CA ARG A 270 1.82 9.25 -17.69
C ARG A 270 1.45 10.20 -16.56
N TRP A 271 0.18 10.61 -16.51
CA TRP A 271 -0.38 11.46 -15.47
C TRP A 271 -1.11 10.68 -14.40
N LEU A 272 -1.82 9.63 -14.80
CA LEU A 272 -2.60 8.80 -13.88
C LEU A 272 -1.75 8.18 -12.77
N LEU A 273 -0.54 7.68 -13.08
CA LEU A 273 0.34 7.06 -12.09
C LEU A 273 0.79 8.05 -11.01
N PRO A 274 1.44 9.19 -11.33
CA PRO A 274 1.87 10.11 -10.28
C PRO A 274 0.69 10.71 -9.49
N TYR A 275 -0.43 11.00 -10.15
CA TYR A 275 -1.60 11.50 -9.45
C TYR A 275 -2.24 10.43 -8.56
N SER A 276 -2.28 9.16 -8.98
CA SER A 276 -2.70 8.07 -8.11
C SER A 276 -1.80 7.92 -6.89
N GLY A 277 -0.49 8.11 -7.06
CA GLY A 277 0.42 8.15 -5.91
C GLY A 277 0.09 9.28 -4.94
N LEU A 278 -0.06 10.51 -5.44
CA LEU A 278 -0.38 11.68 -4.61
C LEU A 278 -1.73 11.53 -3.89
N VAL A 279 -2.78 11.11 -4.61
CA VAL A 279 -4.10 10.89 -4.02
C VAL A 279 -4.05 9.74 -3.01
N GLY A 280 -3.27 8.68 -3.27
CA GLY A 280 -3.07 7.57 -2.35
C GLY A 280 -2.42 8.01 -1.04
N ALA A 281 -1.36 8.82 -1.12
CA ALA A 281 -0.71 9.41 0.06
C ALA A 281 -1.69 10.26 0.87
N ILE A 282 -2.44 11.15 0.23
CA ILE A 282 -3.46 12.00 0.88
C ILE A 282 -4.53 11.13 1.55
N THR A 283 -5.03 10.12 0.84
CA THR A 283 -6.11 9.25 1.34
C THR A 283 -5.67 8.46 2.57
N LEU A 284 -4.46 7.89 2.56
CA LEU A 284 -3.95 7.13 3.70
C LEU A 284 -3.66 8.03 4.90
N LEU A 285 -3.08 9.22 4.68
CA LEU A 285 -2.88 10.23 5.73
C LEU A 285 -4.19 10.67 6.38
N ILE A 286 -5.22 10.93 5.57
CA ILE A 286 -6.54 11.31 6.08
C ILE A 286 -7.17 10.15 6.86
N ALA A 287 -7.13 8.93 6.33
CA ALA A 287 -7.71 7.76 6.99
C ALA A 287 -7.05 7.49 8.34
N ASP A 288 -5.72 7.55 8.41
CA ASP A 288 -4.96 7.42 9.65
C ASP A 288 -5.28 8.53 10.65
N THR A 289 -5.34 9.78 10.19
CA THR A 289 -5.68 10.92 11.06
C THR A 289 -7.11 10.82 11.59
N LEU A 290 -8.07 10.44 10.76
CA LEU A 290 -9.45 10.22 11.18
C LEU A 290 -9.57 9.07 12.19
N GLY A 291 -8.86 7.96 11.98
CA GLY A 291 -8.83 6.84 12.93
C GLY A 291 -8.38 7.26 14.34
N ARG A 292 -7.38 8.14 14.41
CA ARG A 292 -6.89 8.72 15.67
C ARG A 292 -7.86 9.70 16.33
N LEU A 293 -8.67 10.39 15.54
CA LEU A 293 -9.62 11.39 16.05
C LEU A 293 -10.93 10.76 16.53
N ILE A 294 -11.44 9.76 15.80
CA ILE A 294 -12.76 9.16 16.07
C ILE A 294 -12.71 8.24 17.30
N ALA A 295 -11.63 7.51 17.51
CA ALA A 295 -11.54 6.50 18.57
C ALA A 295 -10.90 6.99 19.87
N ARG A 296 -10.77 8.30 20.09
CA ARG A 296 -10.15 8.84 21.31
C ARG A 296 -10.76 8.28 22.60
N PRO A 297 -9.96 7.91 23.60
CA PRO A 297 -8.50 8.03 23.73
C PRO A 297 -7.69 6.93 23.02
N GLY A 298 -8.34 5.91 22.44
CA GLY A 298 -7.72 4.88 21.61
C GLY A 298 -7.43 5.37 20.19
N GLU A 299 -7.07 4.41 19.33
CA GLU A 299 -6.82 4.64 17.92
C GLU A 299 -7.46 3.54 17.08
N LEU A 300 -8.13 3.91 15.97
CA LEU A 300 -8.55 2.95 14.95
C LEU A 300 -7.42 2.80 13.94
N GLN A 301 -7.14 1.57 13.57
CA GLN A 301 -6.16 1.25 12.55
C GLN A 301 -6.58 1.83 11.19
N ALA A 302 -5.59 2.29 10.41
CA ALA A 302 -5.83 2.94 9.12
C ALA A 302 -6.60 2.05 8.14
N GLY A 303 -6.35 0.73 8.16
CA GLY A 303 -7.08 -0.24 7.33
C GLY A 303 -8.57 -0.31 7.65
N VAL A 304 -8.96 -0.25 8.95
CA VAL A 304 -10.37 -0.21 9.37
C VAL A 304 -11.06 1.06 8.88
N THR A 305 -10.41 2.20 9.08
CA THR A 305 -10.95 3.51 8.65
C THR A 305 -11.13 3.56 7.14
N LEU A 306 -10.15 3.05 6.39
CA LEU A 306 -10.24 2.94 4.92
C LEU A 306 -11.33 1.99 4.47
N ALA A 307 -11.51 0.85 5.12
CA ALA A 307 -12.57 -0.10 4.81
C ALA A 307 -13.96 0.52 5.07
N ALA A 308 -14.12 1.24 6.19
CA ALA A 308 -15.38 1.90 6.56
C ALA A 308 -15.79 3.00 5.57
N ILE A 309 -14.82 3.74 5.01
CA ILE A 309 -15.06 4.78 3.99
C ILE A 309 -15.14 4.15 2.60
N GLY A 310 -14.26 3.19 2.32
CA GLY A 310 -14.07 2.61 1.00
C GLY A 310 -15.22 1.73 0.53
N ALA A 311 -15.79 0.92 1.42
CA ALA A 311 -16.88 0.04 1.06
C ALA A 311 -18.15 0.79 0.62
N PRO A 312 -18.66 1.82 1.34
CA PRO A 312 -19.76 2.63 0.89
C PRO A 312 -19.46 3.37 -0.43
N PHE A 313 -18.26 3.94 -0.55
CA PHE A 313 -17.84 4.61 -1.79
C PHE A 313 -17.90 3.64 -2.98
N PHE A 314 -17.37 2.43 -2.81
CA PHE A 314 -17.37 1.41 -3.84
C PHE A 314 -18.80 0.98 -4.24
N ILE A 315 -19.68 0.76 -3.28
CA ILE A 315 -21.09 0.43 -3.54
C ILE A 315 -21.77 1.54 -4.35
N LEU A 316 -21.54 2.80 -4.00
CA LEU A 316 -22.08 3.95 -4.73
C LEU A 316 -21.53 4.03 -6.15
N LEU A 317 -20.23 3.76 -6.33
CA LEU A 317 -19.58 3.75 -7.63
C LEU A 317 -20.19 2.71 -8.57
N VAL A 318 -20.34 1.47 -8.08
CA VAL A 318 -20.93 0.36 -8.85
C VAL A 318 -22.39 0.65 -9.20
N ARG A 319 -23.19 1.17 -8.25
CA ARG A 319 -24.60 1.50 -8.47
C ARG A 319 -24.80 2.59 -9.52
N ARG A 320 -23.92 3.57 -9.59
CA ARG A 320 -24.04 4.68 -10.57
C ARG A 320 -23.63 4.29 -12.00
N ARG A 321 -23.20 3.03 -12.25
CA ARG A 321 -22.70 2.54 -13.54
C ARG A 321 -21.67 3.45 -14.22
N LYS A 322 -21.06 4.36 -13.46
CA LYS A 322 -19.99 5.26 -13.93
C LYS A 322 -18.62 4.62 -13.71
N LEU A 323 -18.50 3.34 -14.06
CA LEU A 323 -17.17 2.76 -14.26
C LEU A 323 -16.64 3.40 -15.52
N VAL A 324 -15.67 4.29 -15.37
CA VAL A 324 -14.96 4.86 -16.53
C VAL A 324 -14.36 3.68 -17.25
N SER A 325 -14.80 3.47 -18.50
CA SER A 325 -14.23 2.45 -19.38
C SER A 325 -12.72 2.68 -19.49
N LEU A 326 -11.96 1.62 -19.29
CA LEU A 326 -10.52 1.60 -19.50
C LEU A 326 -10.20 1.65 -20.99
#